data_04a66dda8d5cd43b4e3fb66669a8a07a
#
_entry.id   04a66dda8d5cd43b4e3fb66669a8a07a
#
_cell.length_a   1.000
_cell.length_b   1.000
_cell.length_c   1.000
_cell.angle_alpha   90.00
_cell.angle_beta   90.00
_cell.angle_gamma   90.00
#
_symmetry.space_group_name_H-M   'P 1'
#
loop_
_entity.id
_entity.type
_entity.pdbx_description
1 polymer ?
#
loop_
_entity_poly.entity_id
_entity_poly.type
_entity_poly.pdbx_seq_one_letter_code
_entity_poly.pdbx_strand_id
1 'polypeptide(L)'
;IAIIVAPVLGPTLGGWITDNYSWRWVFFINIPVGIVTVLAIYQLLEDPPWEKKSEEKLTVDWTGIGLIALGLGCLQVMLDRGEDDDWFYSNFIRTFAVLTLVGIIGAIYWLMYARKPVVDLHCMKDRNFAISSLLMAGMAMILYGSSVVIPQLAQQDLGYTATWSGLVLSPGAVLIVLTIPLVLKLMPVVQTRWIIAFGFTCLAVSFFWSRTLTPDIDFETLVLFRSAQSIGLGFLFVPLTTIAFISIPRRLNADAAALFTMFRNVAGSIGISLSTAAITERSQAHSAHLAYHASPFNEQFQLAIRESAQAIQNFTTQVGDPTGIATGRMYQTMIEQSRFLAYIDVFTILSAVAFLLIPFCLLLSPVKSEGSAGAH
;
A
#
# COMPACT_ATOMS: atom_id res chain seq x y z
N ILE A 1 -8.37 5.50 17.56
CA ILE A 1 -8.30 6.86 16.99
C ILE A 1 -6.90 7.12 16.44
N ALA A 2 -5.80 6.94 17.22
CA ALA A 2 -4.43 7.26 16.80
C ALA A 2 -3.99 6.53 15.51
N ILE A 3 -4.33 5.23 15.34
CA ILE A 3 -4.02 4.43 14.16
C ILE A 3 -4.63 5.02 12.88
N ILE A 4 -5.70 5.80 13.01
CA ILE A 4 -6.44 6.40 11.90
C ILE A 4 -5.94 7.81 11.61
N VAL A 5 -5.58 8.55 12.65
CA VAL A 5 -5.07 9.93 12.52
C VAL A 5 -3.66 9.97 11.91
N ALA A 6 -2.81 8.99 12.23
CA ALA A 6 -1.44 8.94 11.73
C ALA A 6 -1.34 8.90 10.18
N PRO A 7 -2.11 8.07 9.44
CA PRO A 7 -2.12 8.11 7.98
C PRO A 7 -2.69 9.41 7.39
N VAL A 8 -3.50 10.15 8.15
CA VAL A 8 -4.03 11.46 7.73
C VAL A 8 -2.94 12.54 7.80
N LEU A 9 -2.28 12.62 8.95
CA LEU A 9 -1.29 13.66 9.20
C LEU A 9 0.08 13.35 8.60
N GLY A 10 0.43 12.05 8.50
CA GLY A 10 1.76 11.60 8.07
C GLY A 10 2.20 12.19 6.73
N PRO A 11 1.49 11.95 5.63
CA PRO A 11 1.89 12.46 4.31
C PRO A 11 1.96 13.98 4.24
N THR A 12 1.01 14.69 4.85
CA THR A 12 0.99 16.16 4.84
C THR A 12 2.10 16.75 5.68
N LEU A 13 2.28 16.26 6.92
CA LEU A 13 3.37 16.73 7.79
C LEU A 13 4.73 16.34 7.22
N GLY A 14 4.87 15.11 6.72
CA GLY A 14 6.10 14.63 6.10
C GLY A 14 6.46 15.45 4.87
N GLY A 15 5.50 15.74 3.99
CA GLY A 15 5.67 16.58 2.83
C GLY A 15 6.07 18.01 3.20
N TRP A 16 5.37 18.64 4.14
CA TRP A 16 5.66 19.99 4.61
C TRP A 16 7.06 20.09 5.25
N ILE A 17 7.45 19.12 6.08
CA ILE A 17 8.78 19.07 6.68
C ILE A 17 9.85 18.92 5.60
N THR A 18 9.61 18.08 4.60
CA THR A 18 10.57 17.84 3.51
C THR A 18 10.80 19.09 2.66
N ASP A 19 9.72 19.80 2.31
CA ASP A 19 9.79 21.00 1.47
C ASP A 19 10.40 22.22 2.21
N ASN A 20 10.12 22.38 3.53
CA ASN A 20 10.54 23.58 4.28
C ASN A 20 11.85 23.43 5.06
N TYR A 21 12.24 22.18 5.40
CA TYR A 21 13.45 21.92 6.18
C TYR A 21 14.36 20.92 5.47
N SER A 22 14.15 19.61 5.69
CA SER A 22 14.89 18.51 5.08
C SER A 22 14.17 17.21 5.36
N TRP A 23 14.25 16.25 4.43
CA TRP A 23 13.71 14.91 4.59
C TRP A 23 14.22 14.19 5.86
N ARG A 24 15.42 14.56 6.38
CA ARG A 24 15.97 13.99 7.62
C ARG A 24 15.13 14.30 8.85
N TRP A 25 14.46 15.44 8.89
CA TRP A 25 13.61 15.83 10.00
C TRP A 25 12.38 14.95 10.17
N VAL A 26 11.93 14.27 9.09
CA VAL A 26 10.85 13.28 9.15
C VAL A 26 11.21 12.12 10.09
N PHE A 27 12.50 11.79 10.20
CA PHE A 27 12.99 10.78 11.14
C PHE A 27 13.21 11.36 12.54
N PHE A 28 13.75 12.57 12.63
CA PHE A 28 14.05 13.19 13.94
C PHE A 28 12.80 13.53 14.75
N ILE A 29 11.66 13.80 14.13
CA ILE A 29 10.40 14.02 14.84
C ILE A 29 9.96 12.82 15.67
N ASN A 30 10.40 11.61 15.33
CA ASN A 30 10.09 10.40 16.07
C ASN A 30 10.84 10.32 17.41
N ILE A 31 11.94 11.04 17.60
CA ILE A 31 12.73 11.03 18.84
C ILE A 31 11.92 11.62 20.00
N PRO A 32 11.43 12.88 19.94
CA PRO A 32 10.62 13.43 21.03
C PRO A 32 9.31 12.66 21.25
N VAL A 33 8.66 12.19 20.18
CA VAL A 33 7.45 11.38 20.29
C VAL A 33 7.74 10.05 21.00
N GLY A 34 8.85 9.39 20.65
CA GLY A 34 9.28 8.14 21.30
C GLY A 34 9.59 8.34 22.77
N ILE A 35 10.31 9.41 23.14
CA ILE A 35 10.61 9.75 24.55
C ILE A 35 9.31 9.95 25.34
N VAL A 36 8.39 10.77 24.82
CA VAL A 36 7.08 11.03 25.47
C VAL A 36 6.28 9.72 25.61
N THR A 37 6.27 8.88 24.57
CA THR A 37 5.57 7.59 24.60
C THR A 37 6.14 6.67 25.68
N VAL A 38 7.47 6.52 25.76
CA VAL A 38 8.13 5.69 26.78
C VAL A 38 7.83 6.21 28.19
N LEU A 39 7.90 7.52 28.40
CA LEU A 39 7.59 8.13 29.71
C LEU A 39 6.11 7.94 30.08
N ALA A 40 5.20 8.08 29.10
CA ALA A 40 3.77 7.87 29.33
C ALA A 40 3.46 6.41 29.67
N ILE A 41 4.07 5.45 28.97
CA ILE A 41 3.92 4.02 29.28
C ILE A 41 4.44 3.74 30.71
N TYR A 42 5.61 4.24 31.04
CA TYR A 42 6.20 4.01 32.36
C TYR A 42 5.35 4.57 33.51
N GLN A 43 4.66 5.70 33.29
CA GLN A 43 3.88 6.37 34.33
C GLN A 43 2.41 5.93 34.40
N LEU A 44 1.82 5.55 33.24
CA LEU A 44 0.37 5.35 33.12
C LEU A 44 -0.03 3.87 32.95
N LEU A 45 0.92 3.00 32.56
CA LEU A 45 0.60 1.60 32.34
C LEU A 45 0.83 0.81 33.64
N GLU A 46 -0.24 0.27 34.21
CA GLU A 46 -0.21 -0.65 35.33
C GLU A 46 -0.37 -2.07 34.81
N ASP A 47 0.39 -3.01 35.38
CA ASP A 47 0.26 -4.44 35.04
C ASP A 47 -1.15 -4.93 35.42
N PRO A 48 -1.84 -5.71 34.57
CA PRO A 48 -3.17 -6.20 34.86
C PRO A 48 -3.15 -7.08 36.13
N PRO A 49 -4.09 -6.90 37.07
CA PRO A 49 -4.07 -7.61 38.37
C PRO A 49 -4.20 -9.13 38.24
N TRP A 50 -4.60 -9.64 37.08
CA TRP A 50 -4.66 -11.08 36.77
C TRP A 50 -3.37 -11.65 36.18
N GLU A 51 -2.40 -10.82 35.84
CA GLU A 51 -1.09 -11.26 35.38
C GLU A 51 -0.25 -11.67 36.58
N LYS A 52 -0.54 -12.88 37.10
CA LYS A 52 0.35 -13.50 38.08
C LYS A 52 1.72 -13.61 37.42
N LYS A 53 2.75 -13.02 38.04
CA LYS A 53 4.15 -13.24 37.65
C LYS A 53 4.34 -14.77 37.59
N SER A 54 4.29 -15.31 36.39
CA SER A 54 4.58 -16.71 36.17
C SER A 54 6.06 -16.89 36.52
N GLU A 55 6.33 -17.67 37.57
CA GLU A 55 7.72 -18.06 37.95
C GLU A 55 8.30 -19.04 36.89
N GLU A 56 7.51 -19.46 35.90
CA GLU A 56 8.02 -20.24 34.77
C GLU A 56 9.03 -19.39 33.99
N LYS A 57 10.25 -19.88 33.88
CA LYS A 57 11.27 -19.32 32.98
C LYS A 57 10.67 -19.21 31.58
N LEU A 58 10.51 -17.97 31.11
CA LEU A 58 10.10 -17.69 29.74
C LEU A 58 11.12 -18.33 28.78
N THR A 59 10.75 -19.45 28.20
CA THR A 59 11.56 -20.07 27.13
C THR A 59 11.29 -19.34 25.83
N VAL A 60 12.19 -18.47 25.43
CA VAL A 60 12.10 -17.75 24.16
C VAL A 60 12.49 -18.68 23.02
N ASP A 61 11.66 -18.79 22.03
CA ASP A 61 11.94 -19.57 20.79
C ASP A 61 12.85 -18.79 19.84
N TRP A 62 14.15 -18.74 20.17
CA TRP A 62 15.16 -18.04 19.34
C TRP A 62 15.26 -18.59 17.92
N THR A 63 15.00 -19.87 17.73
CA THR A 63 15.06 -20.51 16.40
C THR A 63 13.90 -20.05 15.54
N GLY A 64 12.67 -20.04 16.09
CA GLY A 64 11.50 -19.54 15.37
C GLY A 64 11.63 -18.06 15.02
N ILE A 65 12.06 -17.23 15.98
CA ILE A 65 12.33 -15.80 15.74
C ILE A 65 13.40 -15.61 14.66
N GLY A 66 14.51 -16.36 14.72
CA GLY A 66 15.60 -16.25 13.75
C GLY A 66 15.16 -16.62 12.33
N LEU A 67 14.39 -17.69 12.18
CA LEU A 67 13.88 -18.13 10.88
C LEU A 67 12.85 -17.14 10.29
N ILE A 68 11.94 -16.61 11.13
CA ILE A 68 10.97 -15.58 10.70
C ILE A 68 11.72 -14.31 10.29
N ALA A 69 12.66 -13.84 11.10
CA ALA A 69 13.47 -12.66 10.80
C ALA A 69 14.30 -12.83 9.53
N LEU A 70 14.90 -13.99 9.33
CA LEU A 70 15.62 -14.31 8.09
C LEU A 70 14.68 -14.31 6.89
N GLY A 71 13.58 -15.06 6.95
CA GLY A 71 12.65 -15.19 5.83
C GLY A 71 12.00 -13.87 5.43
N LEU A 72 11.43 -13.13 6.40
CA LEU A 72 10.75 -11.87 6.14
C LEU A 72 11.74 -10.73 5.84
N GLY A 73 12.89 -10.69 6.53
CA GLY A 73 13.93 -9.69 6.27
C GLY A 73 14.52 -9.84 4.87
N CYS A 74 14.86 -11.07 4.45
CA CYS A 74 15.34 -11.32 3.09
C CYS A 74 14.27 -11.06 2.03
N LEU A 75 13.00 -11.39 2.31
CA LEU A 75 11.87 -11.05 1.44
C LEU A 75 11.76 -9.53 1.25
N GLN A 76 11.83 -8.76 2.34
CA GLN A 76 11.76 -7.31 2.28
C GLN A 76 12.88 -6.72 1.41
N VAL A 77 14.13 -7.14 1.65
CA VAL A 77 15.27 -6.68 0.83
C VAL A 77 15.10 -7.05 -0.65
N MET A 78 14.63 -8.26 -0.93
CA MET A 78 14.36 -8.71 -2.31
C MET A 78 13.28 -7.85 -2.98
N LEU A 79 12.21 -7.49 -2.25
CA LEU A 79 11.13 -6.66 -2.77
C LEU A 79 11.55 -5.20 -2.96
N ASP A 80 12.34 -4.65 -2.03
CA ASP A 80 12.77 -3.25 -2.07
C ASP A 80 13.83 -2.99 -3.15
N ARG A 81 14.73 -3.98 -3.38
CA ARG A 81 15.84 -3.87 -4.32
C ARG A 81 15.59 -4.54 -5.67
N GLY A 82 14.50 -5.30 -5.79
CA GLY A 82 14.22 -6.13 -6.95
C GLY A 82 14.24 -5.36 -8.26
N GLU A 83 13.58 -4.18 -8.28
CA GLU A 83 13.52 -3.33 -9.47
C GLU A 83 14.88 -2.69 -9.81
N ASP A 84 15.59 -2.19 -8.79
CA ASP A 84 16.88 -1.51 -8.98
C ASP A 84 17.99 -2.46 -9.45
N ASP A 85 17.91 -3.73 -9.06
CA ASP A 85 18.92 -4.76 -9.32
C ASP A 85 18.49 -5.78 -10.40
N ASP A 86 17.57 -5.45 -11.30
CA ASP A 86 17.07 -6.27 -12.39
C ASP A 86 16.53 -7.66 -11.95
N TRP A 87 15.89 -7.73 -10.80
CA TRP A 87 15.24 -8.93 -10.26
C TRP A 87 16.15 -10.17 -10.30
N PHE A 88 15.67 -11.28 -10.85
CA PHE A 88 16.39 -12.55 -10.87
C PHE A 88 17.60 -12.59 -11.83
N TYR A 89 17.91 -11.53 -12.56
CA TYR A 89 19.17 -11.43 -13.31
C TYR A 89 20.35 -11.12 -12.37
N SER A 90 20.12 -10.49 -11.24
CA SER A 90 21.13 -10.21 -10.21
C SER A 90 21.40 -11.41 -9.32
N ASN A 91 22.69 -11.71 -9.09
CA ASN A 91 23.10 -12.73 -8.11
C ASN A 91 22.72 -12.34 -6.68
N PHE A 92 22.69 -11.03 -6.38
CA PHE A 92 22.25 -10.50 -5.08
C PHE A 92 20.80 -10.89 -4.81
N ILE A 93 19.88 -10.55 -5.71
CA ILE A 93 18.46 -10.87 -5.57
C ILE A 93 18.21 -12.38 -5.51
N ARG A 94 18.92 -13.18 -6.34
CA ARG A 94 18.84 -14.66 -6.29
C ARG A 94 19.23 -15.21 -4.92
N THR A 95 20.28 -14.67 -4.32
CA THR A 95 20.72 -15.09 -2.97
C THR A 95 19.65 -14.77 -1.93
N PHE A 96 19.11 -13.56 -1.96
CA PHE A 96 18.03 -13.16 -1.04
C PHE A 96 16.74 -13.97 -1.28
N ALA A 97 16.42 -14.33 -2.52
CA ALA A 97 15.29 -15.20 -2.82
C ALA A 97 15.46 -16.61 -2.21
N VAL A 98 16.64 -17.19 -2.32
CA VAL A 98 16.93 -18.49 -1.69
C VAL A 98 16.86 -18.40 -0.16
N LEU A 99 17.44 -17.36 0.43
CA LEU A 99 17.37 -17.13 1.89
C LEU A 99 15.92 -16.90 2.36
N THR A 100 15.12 -16.20 1.58
CA THR A 100 13.67 -16.03 1.83
C THR A 100 12.96 -17.38 1.86
N LEU A 101 13.17 -18.22 0.85
CA LEU A 101 12.55 -19.55 0.78
C LEU A 101 12.99 -20.41 1.97
N VAL A 102 14.29 -20.47 2.25
CA VAL A 102 14.83 -21.23 3.39
C VAL A 102 14.26 -20.71 4.72
N GLY A 103 14.23 -19.38 4.91
CA GLY A 103 13.69 -18.77 6.11
C GLY A 103 12.19 -19.02 6.29
N ILE A 104 11.38 -18.80 5.27
CA ILE A 104 9.92 -18.99 5.35
C ILE A 104 9.56 -20.47 5.50
N ILE A 105 10.10 -21.34 4.67
CA ILE A 105 9.82 -22.79 4.75
C ILE A 105 10.33 -23.34 6.09
N GLY A 106 11.53 -22.93 6.51
CA GLY A 106 12.10 -23.29 7.81
C GLY A 106 11.23 -22.81 8.97
N ALA A 107 10.74 -21.55 8.91
CA ALA A 107 9.85 -21.00 9.93
C ALA A 107 8.53 -21.77 10.00
N ILE A 108 7.87 -22.03 8.87
CA ILE A 108 6.62 -22.82 8.82
C ILE A 108 6.85 -24.20 9.42
N TYR A 109 7.89 -24.90 8.97
CA TYR A 109 8.22 -26.23 9.48
C TYR A 109 8.48 -26.20 10.99
N TRP A 110 9.32 -25.27 11.45
CA TRP A 110 9.64 -25.13 12.87
C TRP A 110 8.40 -24.82 13.73
N LEU A 111 7.59 -23.83 13.34
CA LEU A 111 6.39 -23.41 14.06
C LEU A 111 5.31 -24.51 14.12
N MET A 112 5.28 -25.45 13.14
CA MET A 112 4.36 -26.59 13.17
C MET A 112 4.79 -27.67 14.13
N TYR A 113 6.09 -27.87 14.37
CA TYR A 113 6.63 -29.00 15.15
C TYR A 113 7.23 -28.59 16.50
N ALA A 114 7.50 -27.30 16.75
CA ALA A 114 8.02 -26.83 18.02
C ALA A 114 7.01 -27.02 19.16
N ARG A 115 7.51 -27.41 20.33
CA ARG A 115 6.67 -27.60 21.53
C ARG A 115 6.07 -26.32 22.09
N LYS A 116 6.81 -25.21 22.00
CA LYS A 116 6.36 -23.85 22.40
C LYS A 116 6.81 -22.87 21.31
N PRO A 117 6.09 -22.81 20.17
CA PRO A 117 6.44 -21.91 19.08
C PRO A 117 6.20 -20.46 19.50
N VAL A 118 6.95 -19.54 18.90
CA VAL A 118 6.78 -18.08 19.13
C VAL A 118 5.41 -17.60 18.66
N VAL A 119 4.83 -18.25 17.66
CA VAL A 119 3.51 -17.97 17.11
C VAL A 119 2.81 -19.30 16.79
N ASP A 120 1.60 -19.47 17.27
CA ASP A 120 0.81 -20.68 17.01
C ASP A 120 0.05 -20.56 15.69
N LEU A 121 0.51 -21.30 14.67
CA LEU A 121 -0.12 -21.36 13.35
C LEU A 121 -1.51 -22.04 13.34
N HIS A 122 -1.94 -22.66 14.45
CA HIS A 122 -3.26 -23.28 14.54
C HIS A 122 -4.41 -22.27 14.38
N CYS A 123 -4.15 -20.96 14.62
CA CYS A 123 -5.10 -19.90 14.30
C CYS A 123 -5.58 -19.94 12.84
N MET A 124 -4.71 -20.37 11.90
CA MET A 124 -5.04 -20.47 10.47
C MET A 124 -6.05 -21.60 10.15
N LYS A 125 -6.31 -22.51 11.07
CA LYS A 125 -7.36 -23.55 10.91
C LYS A 125 -8.76 -22.96 11.04
N ASP A 126 -8.90 -21.82 11.71
CA ASP A 126 -10.18 -21.12 11.75
C ASP A 126 -10.45 -20.48 10.40
N ARG A 127 -11.61 -20.83 9.81
CA ARG A 127 -11.99 -20.37 8.46
C ARG A 127 -12.14 -18.86 8.39
N ASN A 128 -12.75 -18.26 9.41
CA ASN A 128 -12.96 -16.80 9.42
C ASN A 128 -11.64 -16.07 9.54
N PHE A 129 -10.75 -16.54 10.41
CA PHE A 129 -9.42 -15.95 10.57
C PHE A 129 -8.59 -16.07 9.29
N ALA A 130 -8.53 -17.24 8.66
CA ALA A 130 -7.75 -17.46 7.43
C ALA A 130 -8.25 -16.58 6.28
N ILE A 131 -9.58 -16.55 6.04
CA ILE A 131 -10.16 -15.74 4.97
C ILE A 131 -10.01 -14.24 5.26
N SER A 132 -10.24 -13.81 6.51
CA SER A 132 -10.06 -12.41 6.89
C SER A 132 -8.60 -11.95 6.78
N SER A 133 -7.64 -12.83 7.10
CA SER A 133 -6.21 -12.55 6.91
C SER A 133 -5.85 -12.40 5.43
N LEU A 134 -6.41 -13.23 4.55
CA LEU A 134 -6.24 -13.11 3.11
C LEU A 134 -6.86 -11.80 2.57
N LEU A 135 -8.07 -11.47 2.99
CA LEU A 135 -8.74 -10.23 2.60
C LEU A 135 -8.01 -8.99 3.13
N MET A 136 -7.48 -9.06 4.37
CA MET A 136 -6.65 -8.00 4.94
C MET A 136 -5.35 -7.84 4.17
N ALA A 137 -4.71 -8.94 3.77
CA ALA A 137 -3.52 -8.93 2.93
C ALA A 137 -3.80 -8.24 1.58
N GLY A 138 -4.90 -8.61 0.91
CA GLY A 138 -5.31 -7.97 -0.35
C GLY A 138 -5.65 -6.47 -0.19
N MET A 139 -6.35 -6.10 0.87
CA MET A 139 -6.61 -4.70 1.22
C MET A 139 -5.31 -3.93 1.45
N ALA A 140 -4.37 -4.51 2.20
CA ALA A 140 -3.08 -3.88 2.49
C ALA A 140 -2.23 -3.71 1.23
N MET A 141 -2.20 -4.70 0.34
CA MET A 141 -1.54 -4.61 -0.96
C MET A 141 -2.06 -3.43 -1.78
N ILE A 142 -3.39 -3.27 -1.85
CA ILE A 142 -4.03 -2.15 -2.56
C ILE A 142 -3.74 -0.81 -1.86
N LEU A 143 -3.89 -0.74 -0.54
CA LEU A 143 -3.68 0.47 0.25
C LEU A 143 -2.24 0.99 0.12
N TYR A 144 -1.25 0.13 0.41
CA TYR A 144 0.15 0.54 0.41
C TYR A 144 0.67 0.79 -1.00
N GLY A 145 0.29 -0.04 -1.99
CA GLY A 145 0.60 0.21 -3.40
C GLY A 145 0.09 1.58 -3.85
N SER A 146 -1.19 1.86 -3.67
CA SER A 146 -1.78 3.16 -4.06
C SER A 146 -1.20 4.35 -3.28
N SER A 147 -0.79 4.15 -2.03
CA SER A 147 -0.20 5.20 -1.20
C SER A 147 1.19 5.63 -1.66
N VAL A 148 1.89 4.81 -2.45
CA VAL A 148 3.16 5.16 -3.10
C VAL A 148 2.91 5.70 -4.51
N VAL A 149 2.04 5.05 -5.27
CA VAL A 149 1.78 5.36 -6.69
C VAL A 149 1.16 6.75 -6.87
N ILE A 150 0.18 7.14 -6.04
CA ILE A 150 -0.50 8.44 -6.17
C ILE A 150 0.44 9.63 -5.89
N PRO A 151 1.25 9.66 -4.82
CA PRO A 151 2.25 10.69 -4.62
C PRO A 151 3.33 10.73 -5.70
N GLN A 152 3.72 9.57 -6.22
CA GLN A 152 4.70 9.46 -7.29
C GLN A 152 4.17 10.10 -8.58
N LEU A 153 2.93 9.80 -8.98
CA LEU A 153 2.23 10.45 -10.08
C LEU A 153 2.18 11.98 -9.88
N ALA A 154 1.76 12.43 -8.68
CA ALA A 154 1.62 13.84 -8.37
C ALA A 154 2.95 14.61 -8.45
N GLN A 155 4.05 14.03 -7.97
CA GLN A 155 5.35 14.69 -7.92
C GLN A 155 6.11 14.59 -9.26
N GLN A 156 6.10 13.44 -9.92
CA GLN A 156 6.93 13.19 -11.10
C GLN A 156 6.30 13.67 -12.41
N ASP A 157 4.97 13.56 -12.54
CA ASP A 157 4.28 13.88 -13.79
C ASP A 157 3.46 15.17 -13.70
N LEU A 158 2.88 15.49 -12.53
CA LEU A 158 2.12 16.73 -12.35
C LEU A 158 2.95 17.87 -11.75
N GLY A 159 4.21 17.61 -11.37
CA GLY A 159 5.12 18.62 -10.83
C GLY A 159 4.75 19.19 -9.46
N TYR A 160 3.92 18.48 -8.67
CA TYR A 160 3.54 18.92 -7.34
C TYR A 160 4.70 18.76 -6.36
N THR A 161 4.78 19.67 -5.38
CA THR A 161 5.73 19.54 -4.27
C THR A 161 5.31 18.40 -3.34
N ALA A 162 6.20 17.97 -2.44
CA ALA A 162 5.90 16.93 -1.46
C ALA A 162 4.71 17.31 -0.56
N THR A 163 4.58 18.60 -0.21
CA THR A 163 3.44 19.13 0.56
C THR A 163 2.12 18.97 -0.20
N TRP A 164 2.06 19.40 -1.46
CA TRP A 164 0.85 19.28 -2.28
C TRP A 164 0.47 17.82 -2.53
N SER A 165 1.46 16.98 -2.77
CA SER A 165 1.27 15.54 -2.90
C SER A 165 0.69 14.90 -1.61
N GLY A 166 1.17 15.33 -0.44
CA GLY A 166 0.62 14.95 0.86
C GLY A 166 -0.83 15.41 1.06
N LEU A 167 -1.14 16.65 0.62
CA LEU A 167 -2.50 17.21 0.69
C LEU A 167 -3.50 16.45 -0.19
N VAL A 168 -3.08 15.81 -1.28
CA VAL A 168 -3.95 14.92 -2.07
C VAL A 168 -4.45 13.74 -1.23
N LEU A 169 -3.61 13.20 -0.34
CA LEU A 169 -3.97 12.02 0.47
C LEU A 169 -4.83 12.37 1.69
N SER A 170 -4.70 13.57 2.24
CA SER A 170 -5.29 13.96 3.52
C SER A 170 -6.82 13.95 3.56
N PRO A 171 -7.55 14.48 2.57
CA PRO A 171 -9.01 14.46 2.58
C PRO A 171 -9.57 13.03 2.57
N GLY A 172 -8.93 12.13 1.82
CA GLY A 172 -9.29 10.72 1.82
C GLY A 172 -9.15 10.07 3.19
N ALA A 173 -8.10 10.40 3.93
CA ALA A 173 -7.91 9.87 5.27
C ALA A 173 -8.93 10.40 6.28
N VAL A 174 -9.37 11.66 6.17
CA VAL A 174 -10.50 12.21 6.95
C VAL A 174 -11.79 11.42 6.67
N LEU A 175 -12.05 11.07 5.41
CA LEU A 175 -13.22 10.26 5.04
C LEU A 175 -13.16 8.85 5.66
N ILE A 176 -12.00 8.22 5.79
CA ILE A 176 -11.88 6.95 6.52
C ILE A 176 -12.36 7.13 7.96
N VAL A 177 -11.93 8.19 8.65
CA VAL A 177 -12.34 8.47 10.03
C VAL A 177 -13.85 8.65 10.14
N LEU A 178 -14.45 9.37 9.19
CA LEU A 178 -15.89 9.64 9.17
C LEU A 178 -16.73 8.40 8.81
N THR A 179 -16.18 7.45 8.04
CA THR A 179 -16.89 6.20 7.69
C THR A 179 -16.93 5.20 8.84
N ILE A 180 -15.98 5.24 9.78
CA ILE A 180 -15.93 4.28 10.90
C ILE A 180 -17.19 4.27 11.77
N PRO A 181 -17.72 5.40 12.27
CA PRO A 181 -18.97 5.42 13.03
C PRO A 181 -20.16 4.87 12.26
N LEU A 182 -20.20 5.11 10.93
CA LEU A 182 -21.22 4.55 10.06
C LEU A 182 -21.13 3.03 9.98
N VAL A 183 -19.93 2.51 9.78
CA VAL A 183 -19.66 1.07 9.73
C VAL A 183 -20.04 0.39 11.04
N LEU A 184 -19.66 0.98 12.19
CA LEU A 184 -20.01 0.46 13.51
C LEU A 184 -21.54 0.40 13.75
N LYS A 185 -22.30 1.35 13.20
CA LYS A 185 -23.78 1.34 13.24
C LYS A 185 -24.38 0.31 12.28
N LEU A 186 -23.71 -0.01 11.18
CA LEU A 186 -24.17 -0.99 10.19
C LEU A 186 -23.90 -2.44 10.61
N MET A 187 -22.81 -2.70 11.31
CA MET A 187 -22.40 -4.06 11.70
C MET A 187 -23.44 -4.87 12.48
N PRO A 188 -24.27 -4.29 13.39
CA PRO A 188 -25.33 -5.03 14.06
C PRO A 188 -26.52 -5.38 13.15
N VAL A 189 -26.76 -4.57 12.12
CA VAL A 189 -27.93 -4.67 11.23
C VAL A 189 -27.62 -5.53 10.01
N VAL A 190 -26.45 -5.31 9.40
CA VAL A 190 -26.02 -5.96 8.15
C VAL A 190 -24.97 -7.01 8.46
N GLN A 191 -25.02 -8.15 7.76
CA GLN A 191 -23.98 -9.17 7.89
C GLN A 191 -22.62 -8.62 7.48
N THR A 192 -21.60 -8.83 8.29
CA THR A 192 -20.26 -8.29 8.12
C THR A 192 -19.66 -8.58 6.73
N ARG A 193 -19.95 -9.76 6.17
CA ARG A 193 -19.50 -10.15 4.82
C ARG A 193 -19.97 -9.20 3.70
N TRP A 194 -21.19 -8.65 3.81
CA TRP A 194 -21.73 -7.73 2.82
C TRP A 194 -21.11 -6.32 2.94
N ILE A 195 -20.78 -5.90 4.17
CA ILE A 195 -20.07 -4.64 4.42
C ILE A 195 -18.69 -4.70 3.80
N ILE A 196 -17.97 -5.83 3.98
CA ILE A 196 -16.65 -6.05 3.39
C ILE A 196 -16.74 -6.12 1.85
N ALA A 197 -17.72 -6.85 1.30
CA ALA A 197 -17.91 -6.93 -0.14
C ALA A 197 -18.21 -5.55 -0.76
N PHE A 198 -19.03 -4.72 -0.10
CA PHE A 198 -19.29 -3.35 -0.48
C PHE A 198 -18.01 -2.50 -0.49
N GLY A 199 -17.17 -2.63 0.56
CA GLY A 199 -15.88 -1.93 0.64
C GLY A 199 -14.96 -2.27 -0.53
N PHE A 200 -14.80 -3.55 -0.87
CA PHE A 200 -14.00 -3.97 -2.03
C PHE A 200 -14.62 -3.52 -3.35
N THR A 201 -15.96 -3.51 -3.47
CA THR A 201 -16.64 -3.00 -4.66
C THR A 201 -16.38 -1.51 -4.85
N CYS A 202 -16.47 -0.71 -3.77
CA CYS A 202 -16.14 0.71 -3.82
C CYS A 202 -14.68 0.94 -4.25
N LEU A 203 -13.73 0.16 -3.70
CA LEU A 203 -12.33 0.22 -4.12
C LEU A 203 -12.16 -0.12 -5.60
N ALA A 204 -12.74 -1.22 -6.05
CA ALA A 204 -12.63 -1.68 -7.43
C ALA A 204 -13.17 -0.63 -8.41
N VAL A 205 -14.36 -0.09 -8.15
CA VAL A 205 -14.98 0.95 -8.98
C VAL A 205 -14.16 2.25 -8.95
N SER A 206 -13.68 2.66 -7.77
CA SER A 206 -12.85 3.87 -7.66
C SER A 206 -11.55 3.76 -8.44
N PHE A 207 -10.86 2.62 -8.38
CA PHE A 207 -9.67 2.40 -9.18
C PHE A 207 -9.97 2.26 -10.67
N PHE A 208 -11.09 1.64 -11.05
CA PHE A 208 -11.51 1.55 -12.43
C PHE A 208 -11.79 2.93 -13.05
N TRP A 209 -12.26 3.88 -12.25
CA TRP A 209 -12.43 5.28 -12.66
C TRP A 209 -11.14 5.92 -13.16
N SER A 210 -9.96 5.45 -12.75
CA SER A 210 -8.66 5.96 -13.25
C SER A 210 -8.54 5.96 -14.78
N ARG A 211 -9.28 5.10 -15.47
CA ARG A 211 -9.28 5.02 -16.94
C ARG A 211 -9.81 6.26 -17.63
N THR A 212 -10.53 7.11 -16.92
CA THR A 212 -11.03 8.39 -17.45
C THR A 212 -10.12 9.56 -17.15
N LEU A 213 -9.04 9.33 -16.39
CA LEU A 213 -8.07 10.37 -16.08
C LEU A 213 -7.21 10.69 -17.30
N THR A 214 -6.87 11.96 -17.44
CA THR A 214 -6.02 12.49 -18.53
C THR A 214 -4.72 13.04 -17.93
N PRO A 215 -3.65 13.21 -18.71
CA PRO A 215 -2.41 13.82 -18.21
C PRO A 215 -2.55 15.22 -17.63
N ASP A 216 -3.58 15.96 -18.04
CA ASP A 216 -3.90 17.32 -17.55
C ASP A 216 -4.84 17.30 -16.32
N ILE A 217 -4.76 16.28 -15.48
CA ILE A 217 -5.58 16.15 -14.28
C ILE A 217 -5.31 17.29 -13.30
N ASP A 218 -6.37 17.94 -12.84
CA ASP A 218 -6.31 18.98 -11.82
C ASP A 218 -6.26 18.39 -10.38
N PHE A 219 -5.83 19.22 -9.44
CA PHE A 219 -5.71 18.86 -8.04
C PHE A 219 -7.01 18.30 -7.45
N GLU A 220 -8.14 18.94 -7.77
CA GLU A 220 -9.45 18.55 -7.22
C GLU A 220 -9.85 17.16 -7.66
N THR A 221 -9.67 16.83 -8.94
CA THR A 221 -9.96 15.49 -9.48
C THR A 221 -9.08 14.42 -8.84
N LEU A 222 -7.78 14.71 -8.60
CA LEU A 222 -6.89 13.77 -7.93
C LEU A 222 -7.28 13.53 -6.46
N VAL A 223 -7.71 14.59 -5.76
CA VAL A 223 -8.27 14.52 -4.40
C VAL A 223 -9.56 13.70 -4.39
N LEU A 224 -10.48 13.93 -5.33
CA LEU A 224 -11.72 13.17 -5.44
C LEU A 224 -11.46 11.70 -5.73
N PHE A 225 -10.52 11.41 -6.64
CA PHE A 225 -10.09 10.04 -6.95
C PHE A 225 -9.57 9.31 -5.70
N ARG A 226 -8.68 9.95 -4.92
CA ARG A 226 -8.20 9.39 -3.66
C ARG A 226 -9.29 9.26 -2.61
N SER A 227 -10.18 10.23 -2.52
CA SER A 227 -11.29 10.25 -1.57
C SER A 227 -12.27 9.10 -1.82
N ALA A 228 -12.58 8.81 -3.07
CA ALA A 228 -13.43 7.69 -3.45
C ALA A 228 -12.85 6.32 -3.01
N GLN A 229 -11.54 6.12 -3.16
CA GLN A 229 -10.84 4.92 -2.67
C GLN A 229 -10.92 4.82 -1.15
N SER A 230 -10.75 5.93 -0.45
CA SER A 230 -10.72 6.00 1.02
C SER A 230 -12.05 5.60 1.64
N ILE A 231 -13.17 5.90 0.98
CA ILE A 231 -14.50 5.41 1.41
C ILE A 231 -14.50 3.88 1.44
N GLY A 232 -14.06 3.21 0.37
CA GLY A 232 -13.96 1.76 0.32
C GLY A 232 -13.09 1.19 1.46
N LEU A 233 -11.93 1.80 1.73
CA LEU A 233 -11.03 1.39 2.82
C LEU A 233 -11.68 1.52 4.20
N GLY A 234 -12.48 2.58 4.43
CA GLY A 234 -13.21 2.78 5.68
C GLY A 234 -14.20 1.64 5.98
N PHE A 235 -14.82 1.06 4.94
CA PHE A 235 -15.72 -0.08 5.08
C PHE A 235 -15.00 -1.44 5.26
N LEU A 236 -13.68 -1.50 5.10
CA LEU A 236 -12.93 -2.76 5.18
C LEU A 236 -12.23 -2.95 6.53
N PHE A 237 -11.59 -1.91 7.06
CA PHE A 237 -10.63 -2.05 8.15
C PHE A 237 -11.27 -2.63 9.43
N VAL A 238 -12.37 -2.03 9.89
CA VAL A 238 -13.04 -2.45 11.14
C VAL A 238 -13.73 -3.81 10.99
N PRO A 239 -14.54 -4.07 9.96
CA PRO A 239 -15.19 -5.36 9.81
C PRO A 239 -14.23 -6.54 9.64
N LEU A 240 -13.12 -6.36 8.90
CA LEU A 240 -12.12 -7.41 8.72
C LEU A 240 -11.43 -7.77 10.03
N THR A 241 -11.04 -6.77 10.83
CA THR A 241 -10.45 -7.03 12.14
C THR A 241 -11.46 -7.69 13.08
N THR A 242 -12.70 -7.25 13.12
CA THR A 242 -13.72 -7.80 14.00
C THR A 242 -13.99 -9.28 13.68
N ILE A 243 -14.21 -9.62 12.40
CA ILE A 243 -14.56 -11.01 12.03
C ILE A 243 -13.38 -11.95 12.16
N ALA A 244 -12.14 -11.45 12.00
CA ALA A 244 -10.93 -12.25 12.16
C ALA A 244 -10.78 -12.80 13.59
N PHE A 245 -11.16 -12.01 14.61
CA PHE A 245 -10.95 -12.40 16.00
C PHE A 245 -12.17 -13.00 16.70
N ILE A 246 -13.33 -13.04 16.03
CA ILE A 246 -14.60 -13.42 16.67
C ILE A 246 -14.63 -14.88 17.15
N SER A 247 -13.96 -15.78 16.45
CA SER A 247 -13.90 -17.22 16.76
C SER A 247 -12.58 -17.65 17.41
N ILE A 248 -11.62 -16.75 17.56
CA ILE A 248 -10.31 -17.07 18.13
C ILE A 248 -10.41 -17.16 19.67
N PRO A 249 -9.95 -18.26 20.28
CA PRO A 249 -9.88 -18.37 21.73
C PRO A 249 -8.97 -17.30 22.33
N ARG A 250 -9.37 -16.72 23.49
CA ARG A 250 -8.59 -15.63 24.15
C ARG A 250 -7.11 -15.94 24.34
N ARG A 251 -6.76 -17.20 24.59
CA ARG A 251 -5.36 -17.64 24.75
C ARG A 251 -4.50 -17.48 23.51
N LEU A 252 -5.11 -17.46 22.32
CA LEU A 252 -4.43 -17.35 21.01
C LEU A 252 -4.54 -15.96 20.40
N ASN A 253 -5.17 -14.99 21.08
CA ASN A 253 -5.38 -13.65 20.54
C ASN A 253 -4.05 -12.93 20.21
N ALA A 254 -3.01 -13.11 21.03
CA ALA A 254 -1.71 -12.51 20.77
C ALA A 254 -1.07 -13.08 19.50
N ASP A 255 -1.10 -14.41 19.34
CA ASP A 255 -0.57 -15.09 18.15
C ASP A 255 -1.35 -14.72 16.89
N ALA A 256 -2.69 -14.71 16.98
CA ALA A 256 -3.56 -14.27 15.89
C ALA A 256 -3.27 -12.81 15.49
N ALA A 257 -3.10 -11.90 16.45
CA ALA A 257 -2.77 -10.51 16.18
C ALA A 257 -1.39 -10.35 15.50
N ALA A 258 -0.41 -11.13 15.92
CA ALA A 258 0.91 -11.16 15.30
C ALA A 258 0.83 -11.65 13.85
N LEU A 259 0.14 -12.78 13.58
CA LEU A 259 -0.06 -13.32 12.23
C LEU A 259 -0.83 -12.34 11.33
N PHE A 260 -1.94 -11.80 11.83
CA PHE A 260 -2.77 -10.86 11.07
C PHE A 260 -1.99 -9.60 10.66
N THR A 261 -1.18 -9.07 11.58
CA THR A 261 -0.31 -7.93 11.31
C THR A 261 0.82 -8.29 10.34
N MET A 262 1.41 -9.48 10.49
CA MET A 262 2.43 -9.98 9.58
C MET A 262 1.89 -10.11 8.15
N PHE A 263 0.73 -10.75 7.95
CA PHE A 263 0.10 -10.84 6.63
C PHE A 263 -0.17 -9.48 6.02
N ARG A 264 -0.69 -8.54 6.80
CA ARG A 264 -0.92 -7.16 6.35
C ARG A 264 0.38 -6.48 5.89
N ASN A 265 1.45 -6.56 6.68
CA ASN A 265 2.69 -5.86 6.38
C ASN A 265 3.42 -6.48 5.18
N VAL A 266 3.51 -7.82 5.13
CA VAL A 266 4.14 -8.53 4.00
C VAL A 266 3.39 -8.26 2.69
N ALA A 267 2.06 -8.36 2.70
CA ALA A 267 1.25 -8.04 1.54
C ALA A 267 1.36 -6.56 1.12
N GLY A 268 1.49 -5.66 2.09
CA GLY A 268 1.76 -4.24 1.82
C GLY A 268 3.08 -4.03 1.07
N SER A 269 4.16 -4.65 1.53
CA SER A 269 5.47 -4.59 0.85
C SER A 269 5.41 -5.19 -0.56
N ILE A 270 4.75 -6.33 -0.72
CA ILE A 270 4.50 -6.92 -2.04
C ILE A 270 3.72 -5.95 -2.93
N GLY A 271 2.69 -5.29 -2.40
CA GLY A 271 1.88 -4.31 -3.13
C GLY A 271 2.69 -3.12 -3.62
N ILE A 272 3.58 -2.58 -2.79
CA ILE A 272 4.49 -1.48 -3.17
C ILE A 272 5.42 -1.96 -4.30
N SER A 273 6.13 -3.06 -4.07
CA SER A 273 7.12 -3.59 -5.02
C SER A 273 6.50 -3.93 -6.38
N LEU A 274 5.38 -4.66 -6.40
CA LEU A 274 4.67 -4.99 -7.64
C LEU A 274 4.14 -3.74 -8.35
N SER A 275 3.66 -2.75 -7.62
CA SER A 275 3.19 -1.50 -8.24
C SER A 275 4.34 -0.73 -8.88
N THR A 276 5.49 -0.63 -8.20
CA THR A 276 6.68 0.06 -8.72
C THR A 276 7.24 -0.65 -9.94
N ALA A 277 7.42 -1.97 -9.87
CA ALA A 277 7.88 -2.78 -11.00
C ALA A 277 6.91 -2.69 -12.21
N ALA A 278 5.60 -2.74 -11.95
CA ALA A 278 4.61 -2.60 -13.00
C ALA A 278 4.64 -1.21 -13.66
N ILE A 279 4.90 -0.12 -12.91
CA ILE A 279 5.08 1.21 -13.49
C ILE A 279 6.26 1.22 -14.46
N THR A 280 7.42 0.69 -14.06
CA THR A 280 8.63 0.66 -14.89
C THR A 280 8.40 -0.19 -16.16
N GLU A 281 7.92 -1.42 -16.00
CA GLU A 281 7.68 -2.33 -17.12
C GLU A 281 6.64 -1.78 -18.10
N ARG A 282 5.50 -1.28 -17.59
CA ARG A 282 4.44 -0.71 -18.42
C ARG A 282 4.86 0.59 -19.10
N SER A 283 5.62 1.45 -18.41
CA SER A 283 6.18 2.66 -19.02
C SER A 283 7.11 2.34 -20.18
N GLN A 284 7.97 1.33 -20.04
CA GLN A 284 8.83 0.85 -21.13
C GLN A 284 8.02 0.29 -22.30
N ALA A 285 7.00 -0.52 -22.02
CA ALA A 285 6.11 -1.07 -23.05
C ALA A 285 5.35 0.02 -23.81
N HIS A 286 4.79 1.01 -23.11
CA HIS A 286 4.12 2.15 -23.73
C HIS A 286 5.10 3.03 -24.50
N SER A 287 6.30 3.28 -23.97
CA SER A 287 7.35 4.03 -24.68
C SER A 287 7.75 3.34 -25.98
N ALA A 288 7.94 2.02 -25.96
CA ALA A 288 8.26 1.26 -27.18
C ALA A 288 7.14 1.31 -28.21
N HIS A 289 5.87 1.25 -27.77
CA HIS A 289 4.71 1.35 -28.66
C HIS A 289 4.59 2.76 -29.26
N LEU A 290 4.75 3.81 -28.49
CA LEU A 290 4.69 5.19 -28.97
C LEU A 290 5.88 5.51 -29.88
N ALA A 291 7.08 5.02 -29.57
CA ALA A 291 8.28 5.18 -30.39
C ALA A 291 8.11 4.58 -31.78
N TYR A 292 7.36 3.48 -31.92
CA TYR A 292 7.05 2.91 -33.23
C TYR A 292 6.30 3.91 -34.13
N HIS A 293 5.42 4.74 -33.57
CA HIS A 293 4.71 5.80 -34.30
C HIS A 293 5.52 7.08 -34.49
N ALA A 294 6.59 7.28 -33.72
CA ALA A 294 7.53 8.40 -33.84
C ALA A 294 8.64 8.15 -34.90
N SER A 295 8.27 7.47 -35.97
CA SER A 295 9.20 7.11 -37.05
C SER A 295 9.43 8.30 -38.02
N PRO A 296 10.66 8.46 -38.58
CA PRO A 296 10.92 9.42 -39.65
C PRO A 296 10.03 9.24 -40.89
N PHE A 297 9.43 8.06 -41.08
CA PHE A 297 8.52 7.75 -42.18
C PHE A 297 7.05 8.12 -41.88
N ASN A 298 6.75 8.53 -40.64
CA ASN A 298 5.41 8.98 -40.27
C ASN A 298 5.25 10.48 -40.59
N GLU A 299 4.46 10.77 -41.62
CA GLU A 299 4.26 12.14 -42.13
C GLU A 299 3.64 13.06 -41.07
N GLN A 300 2.69 12.54 -40.27
CA GLN A 300 2.06 13.31 -39.17
C GLN A 300 3.08 13.68 -38.09
N PHE A 301 3.97 12.77 -37.74
CA PHE A 301 5.04 13.03 -36.78
C PHE A 301 6.01 14.09 -37.29
N GLN A 302 6.39 14.03 -38.57
CA GLN A 302 7.27 15.03 -39.19
C GLN A 302 6.60 16.41 -39.28
N LEU A 303 5.30 16.48 -39.57
CA LEU A 303 4.54 17.72 -39.53
C LEU A 303 4.53 18.33 -38.13
N ALA A 304 4.25 17.55 -37.10
CA ALA A 304 4.24 18.00 -35.72
C ALA A 304 5.63 18.53 -35.25
N ILE A 305 6.74 17.89 -35.67
CA ILE A 305 8.09 18.40 -35.42
C ILE A 305 8.31 19.74 -36.10
N ARG A 306 7.92 19.88 -37.38
CA ARG A 306 8.06 21.11 -38.12
C ARG A 306 7.26 22.26 -37.52
N GLU A 307 6.01 22.03 -37.17
CA GLU A 307 5.15 23.02 -36.51
C GLU A 307 5.73 23.45 -35.16
N SER A 308 6.21 22.49 -34.35
CA SER A 308 6.86 22.78 -33.07
C SER A 308 8.16 23.55 -33.24
N ALA A 309 8.98 23.23 -34.26
CA ALA A 309 10.20 23.94 -34.57
C ALA A 309 9.93 25.37 -35.04
N GLN A 310 8.89 25.58 -35.87
CA GLN A 310 8.46 26.91 -36.28
C GLN A 310 7.93 27.75 -35.10
N ALA A 311 7.16 27.14 -34.21
CA ALA A 311 6.73 27.84 -33.01
C ALA A 311 7.92 28.28 -32.14
N ILE A 312 8.92 27.42 -31.94
CA ILE A 312 10.16 27.75 -31.19
C ILE A 312 10.92 28.92 -31.86
N GLN A 313 11.06 28.92 -33.19
CA GLN A 313 11.70 30.04 -33.93
C GLN A 313 10.97 31.37 -33.74
N ASN A 314 9.66 31.35 -33.71
CA ASN A 314 8.85 32.56 -33.51
C ASN A 314 9.02 33.17 -32.12
N PHE A 315 9.34 32.36 -31.11
CA PHE A 315 9.53 32.83 -29.73
C PHE A 315 10.96 33.28 -29.45
N THR A 316 11.97 32.80 -30.19
CA THR A 316 13.38 33.08 -29.88
C THR A 316 14.23 33.06 -31.13
N THR A 317 14.74 34.22 -31.56
CA THR A 317 15.59 34.38 -32.74
C THR A 317 17.03 33.87 -32.59
N GLN A 318 17.44 33.43 -31.39
CA GLN A 318 18.82 33.02 -31.08
C GLN A 318 18.99 31.50 -30.88
N VAL A 319 18.07 30.66 -31.33
CA VAL A 319 18.16 29.22 -31.18
C VAL A 319 18.97 28.61 -32.32
N GLY A 320 20.05 27.95 -31.99
CA GLY A 320 20.94 27.33 -32.96
C GLY A 320 20.40 26.14 -33.73
N ASP A 321 19.49 25.32 -33.09
CA ASP A 321 18.83 24.17 -33.72
C ASP A 321 17.40 24.01 -33.21
N PRO A 322 16.40 24.66 -33.83
CA PRO A 322 14.99 24.54 -33.43
C PRO A 322 14.42 23.15 -33.62
N THR A 323 14.90 22.41 -34.64
CA THR A 323 14.42 21.07 -34.96
C THR A 323 14.88 20.05 -33.90
N GLY A 324 16.13 20.15 -33.45
CA GLY A 324 16.65 19.33 -32.37
C GLY A 324 15.90 19.57 -31.04
N ILE A 325 15.58 20.83 -30.73
CA ILE A 325 14.81 21.18 -29.54
C ILE A 325 13.38 20.65 -29.65
N ALA A 326 12.70 20.79 -30.81
CA ALA A 326 11.36 20.26 -31.05
C ALA A 326 11.33 18.74 -30.88
N THR A 327 12.32 18.04 -31.46
CA THR A 327 12.45 16.59 -31.33
C THR A 327 12.67 16.18 -29.87
N GLY A 328 13.53 16.88 -29.13
CA GLY A 328 13.77 16.64 -27.70
C GLY A 328 12.51 16.84 -26.84
N ARG A 329 11.72 17.89 -27.12
CA ARG A 329 10.41 18.10 -26.43
C ARG A 329 9.41 16.99 -26.73
N MET A 330 9.28 16.59 -28.00
CA MET A 330 8.41 15.48 -28.38
C MET A 330 8.80 14.18 -27.70
N TYR A 331 10.08 13.89 -27.59
CA TYR A 331 10.60 12.73 -26.87
C TYR A 331 10.23 12.79 -25.37
N GLN A 332 10.39 13.94 -24.75
CA GLN A 332 10.00 14.15 -23.35
C GLN A 332 8.50 13.94 -23.14
N THR A 333 7.66 14.55 -23.97
CA THR A 333 6.20 14.35 -23.91
C THR A 333 5.80 12.88 -24.10
N MET A 334 6.49 12.17 -25.00
CA MET A 334 6.27 10.73 -25.18
C MET A 334 6.59 9.93 -23.92
N ILE A 335 7.70 10.24 -23.24
CA ILE A 335 8.06 9.56 -21.96
C ILE A 335 7.05 9.87 -20.87
N GLU A 336 6.63 11.14 -20.72
CA GLU A 336 5.64 11.56 -19.74
C GLU A 336 4.29 10.85 -19.97
N GLN A 337 3.80 10.81 -21.21
CA GLN A 337 2.59 10.10 -21.57
C GLN A 337 2.70 8.59 -21.33
N SER A 338 3.84 7.98 -21.66
CA SER A 338 4.09 6.56 -21.43
C SER A 338 4.02 6.21 -19.95
N ARG A 339 4.60 7.07 -19.11
CA ARG A 339 4.62 6.91 -17.65
C ARG A 339 3.22 7.12 -17.07
N PHE A 340 2.49 8.15 -17.54
CA PHE A 340 1.10 8.38 -17.13
C PHE A 340 0.21 7.17 -17.45
N LEU A 341 0.31 6.60 -18.64
CA LEU A 341 -0.43 5.38 -19.02
C LEU A 341 -0.05 4.19 -18.14
N ALA A 342 1.22 4.07 -17.75
CA ALA A 342 1.66 3.04 -16.82
C ALA A 342 0.98 3.17 -15.43
N TYR A 343 0.79 4.38 -14.91
CA TYR A 343 0.03 4.60 -13.68
C TYR A 343 -1.43 4.15 -13.82
N ILE A 344 -2.07 4.45 -14.95
CA ILE A 344 -3.45 3.99 -15.22
C ILE A 344 -3.53 2.47 -15.28
N ASP A 345 -2.54 1.81 -15.89
CA ASP A 345 -2.44 0.35 -15.91
C ASP A 345 -2.33 -0.23 -14.50
N VAL A 346 -1.48 0.36 -13.66
CA VAL A 346 -1.32 -0.08 -12.26
C VAL A 346 -2.61 0.10 -11.47
N PHE A 347 -3.30 1.23 -11.61
CA PHE A 347 -4.62 1.42 -10.98
C PHE A 347 -5.64 0.40 -11.50
N THR A 348 -5.59 0.05 -12.78
CA THR A 348 -6.44 -1.01 -13.35
C THR A 348 -6.12 -2.38 -12.75
N ILE A 349 -4.85 -2.71 -12.53
CA ILE A 349 -4.43 -3.94 -11.86
C ILE A 349 -4.95 -3.96 -10.41
N LEU A 350 -4.81 -2.87 -9.67
CA LEU A 350 -5.34 -2.75 -8.30
C LEU A 350 -6.86 -2.89 -8.25
N SER A 351 -7.57 -2.35 -9.27
CA SER A 351 -9.01 -2.57 -9.45
C SER A 351 -9.33 -4.05 -9.65
N ALA A 352 -8.59 -4.73 -10.53
CA ALA A 352 -8.78 -6.16 -10.79
C ALA A 352 -8.54 -7.01 -9.53
N VAL A 353 -7.51 -6.69 -8.75
CA VAL A 353 -7.25 -7.35 -7.46
C VAL A 353 -8.42 -7.13 -6.49
N ALA A 354 -8.94 -5.91 -6.39
CA ALA A 354 -10.10 -5.62 -5.55
C ALA A 354 -11.34 -6.43 -5.98
N PHE A 355 -11.62 -6.51 -7.29
CA PHE A 355 -12.70 -7.34 -7.83
C PHE A 355 -12.52 -8.82 -7.52
N LEU A 356 -11.30 -9.33 -7.66
CA LEU A 356 -10.97 -10.74 -7.39
C LEU A 356 -11.22 -11.11 -5.93
N LEU A 357 -11.11 -10.16 -5.00
CA LEU A 357 -11.32 -10.40 -3.56
C LEU A 357 -12.80 -10.44 -3.18
N ILE A 358 -13.72 -9.89 -3.98
CA ILE A 358 -15.16 -9.87 -3.67
C ILE A 358 -15.75 -11.28 -3.47
N PRO A 359 -15.51 -12.28 -4.32
CA PRO A 359 -16.01 -13.63 -4.10
C PRO A 359 -15.53 -14.25 -2.80
N PHE A 360 -14.32 -13.96 -2.34
CA PHE A 360 -13.80 -14.47 -1.07
C PHE A 360 -14.57 -13.93 0.14
N CYS A 361 -15.18 -12.74 0.03
CA CYS A 361 -16.04 -12.22 1.09
C CYS A 361 -17.24 -13.13 1.36
N LEU A 362 -17.76 -13.83 0.34
CA LEU A 362 -18.89 -14.74 0.47
C LEU A 362 -18.53 -16.02 1.23
N LEU A 363 -17.24 -16.35 1.30
CA LEU A 363 -16.74 -17.49 2.05
C LEU A 363 -16.71 -17.23 3.57
N LEU A 364 -16.84 -15.98 4.02
CA LEU A 364 -16.94 -15.64 5.43
C LEU A 364 -18.25 -16.15 6.02
N SER A 365 -18.20 -16.65 7.25
CA SER A 365 -19.40 -17.09 7.96
C SER A 365 -20.38 -15.92 8.16
N PRO A 366 -21.70 -16.16 8.05
CA PRO A 366 -22.70 -15.11 8.23
C PRO A 366 -22.82 -14.74 9.72
N VAL A 367 -21.91 -13.89 10.20
CA VAL A 367 -21.94 -13.39 11.57
C VAL A 367 -22.51 -11.98 11.56
N LYS A 368 -23.51 -11.73 12.41
CA LYS A 368 -23.86 -10.39 12.86
C LYS A 368 -23.03 -10.12 14.11
N SER A 369 -22.34 -9.00 14.17
CA SER A 369 -21.73 -8.56 15.41
C SER A 369 -22.85 -8.23 16.40
N GLU A 370 -23.12 -9.12 17.34
CA GLU A 370 -23.93 -8.75 18.50
C GLU A 370 -23.20 -7.60 19.18
N GLY A 371 -23.85 -6.44 19.18
CA GLY A 371 -23.31 -5.27 19.88
C GLY A 371 -22.96 -5.69 21.30
N SER A 372 -21.81 -5.28 21.80
CA SER A 372 -21.29 -5.49 23.16
C SER A 372 -22.29 -4.93 24.22
N ALA A 373 -23.45 -5.55 24.32
CA ALA A 373 -24.41 -5.40 25.39
C ALA A 373 -24.25 -6.60 26.33
N GLY A 374 -23.23 -6.53 27.19
CA GLY A 374 -23.02 -7.60 28.18
C GLY A 374 -21.58 -7.68 28.71
N ALA A 375 -20.98 -6.56 29.05
CA ALA A 375 -19.83 -6.55 29.97
C ALA A 375 -20.21 -5.67 31.16
N HIS A 376 -20.91 -6.28 32.09
CA HIS A 376 -20.95 -5.83 33.49
C HIS A 376 -19.97 -6.64 34.30
#